data_67feca7d180d7de1ed03afb71d444f79
#
_entry.id   67feca7d180d7de1ed03afb71d444f79
#
_cell.length_a   1.000
_cell.length_b   1.000
_cell.length_c   1.000
_cell.angle_alpha   90.00
_cell.angle_beta   90.00
_cell.angle_gamma   90.00
#
_symmetry.space_group_name_H-M   'P 1'
#
loop_
_entity.id
_entity.type
_entity.pdbx_description
1 polymer ?
#
loop_
_entity_poly.entity_id
_entity_poly.type
_entity_poly.pdbx_seq_one_letter_code
_entity_poly.pdbx_strand_id
1 'polypeptide(L)'
;MKFRRVRQVALGVGLLLGGHYLAAQEPRGRSAPTRPGSSSRVEVPPPTSPANKSVAAPAVPAPAGRKQATTTRFPDPEWVNITTAARRLGLKLDWKVRGREAILTDKGTRLEVAADRIEVDLNGQRVFLGQALLPRGGELFVTKIDLERCLVPLVRPALIGRAKRRPEVIVIDPGHGGPDKGMINERLNLFEKTFTLDTSQRLKKILEARGWKVVLTRNDDRQLKPSKADDLRRRAEIADEVEADVFVSVHFNAVEDQVEKVRGLEVFRFTPQHQPPISRAMRRIDDAQLSPGNGNDAWNSLLAHSIQNAMLTRLKLEDRGFKHERFAVLRLVSCPAVLIEGGFMSNMSEAKQIATPAYRQRLAEAIADGLSDYRSTLEKLRTAGKGASP
;
A
#
# COMPACT_ATOMS: atom_id res chain seq x y z
N MET A 1 34.24 -0.68 -8.06
CA MET A 1 32.90 -0.75 -8.66
C MET A 1 32.23 0.61 -8.49
N LYS A 2 31.99 1.32 -9.58
CA LYS A 2 31.49 2.70 -9.58
C LYS A 2 30.00 2.70 -9.30
N PHE A 3 29.56 3.17 -8.13
CA PHE A 3 28.15 3.42 -7.83
C PHE A 3 27.64 4.59 -8.69
N ARG A 4 26.72 4.29 -9.59
CA ARG A 4 25.98 5.31 -10.35
C ARG A 4 25.02 6.01 -9.37
N ARG A 5 25.15 7.32 -9.26
CA ARG A 5 24.14 8.19 -8.63
C ARG A 5 22.81 8.01 -9.35
N VAL A 6 21.90 7.29 -8.75
CA VAL A 6 20.50 7.27 -9.19
C VAL A 6 19.84 8.48 -8.55
N ARG A 7 19.46 9.46 -9.38
CA ARG A 7 18.61 10.57 -8.96
C ARG A 7 17.29 9.99 -8.44
N GLN A 8 16.86 10.44 -7.25
CA GLN A 8 15.54 10.15 -6.71
C GLN A 8 14.49 10.61 -7.72
N VAL A 9 13.87 9.66 -8.39
CA VAL A 9 12.63 9.87 -9.12
C VAL A 9 11.52 9.63 -8.09
N ALA A 10 10.76 10.69 -7.80
CA ALA A 10 9.55 10.57 -7.00
C ALA A 10 8.62 9.59 -7.70
N LEU A 11 8.41 8.42 -7.10
CA LEU A 11 7.43 7.44 -7.54
C LEU A 11 6.04 8.00 -7.21
N GLY A 12 5.36 8.53 -8.22
CA GLY A 12 3.95 8.83 -8.16
C GLY A 12 3.17 7.51 -8.14
N VAL A 13 2.68 7.13 -6.97
CA VAL A 13 1.61 6.14 -6.89
C VAL A 13 0.35 6.86 -7.32
N GLY A 14 -0.09 6.62 -8.54
CA GLY A 14 -1.34 7.16 -9.07
C GLY A 14 -2.54 6.57 -8.35
N LEU A 15 -2.96 7.20 -7.27
CA LEU A 15 -4.24 6.91 -6.64
C LEU A 15 -5.32 7.70 -7.37
N LEU A 16 -6.09 7.03 -8.22
CA LEU A 16 -7.35 7.54 -8.77
C LEU A 16 -8.36 7.81 -7.65
N LEU A 17 -8.28 9.00 -7.06
CA LEU A 17 -9.34 9.61 -6.26
C LEU A 17 -9.80 10.88 -6.98
N GLY A 18 -10.84 10.80 -7.80
CA GLY A 18 -11.48 11.97 -8.39
C GLY A 18 -12.19 11.67 -9.69
N GLY A 19 -13.30 10.93 -9.63
CA GLY A 19 -14.21 10.81 -10.75
C GLY A 19 -14.97 12.11 -10.96
N HIS A 20 -14.70 12.85 -12.05
CA HIS A 20 -15.66 13.79 -12.59
C HIS A 20 -16.69 13.02 -13.42
N TYR A 21 -17.93 13.06 -12.98
CA TYR A 21 -19.08 12.64 -13.75
C TYR A 21 -19.27 13.61 -14.91
N LEU A 22 -19.06 13.16 -16.13
CA LEU A 22 -19.68 13.74 -17.33
C LEU A 22 -20.70 12.73 -17.84
N ALA A 23 -21.95 13.14 -17.80
CA ALA A 23 -23.08 12.39 -18.30
C ALA A 23 -22.96 12.18 -19.81
N ALA A 24 -22.87 10.95 -20.25
CA ALA A 24 -22.99 10.59 -21.65
C ALA A 24 -24.47 10.57 -22.04
N GLN A 25 -24.87 11.44 -22.95
CA GLN A 25 -26.14 11.35 -23.68
C GLN A 25 -25.99 10.30 -24.80
N GLU A 26 -26.97 9.41 -24.88
CA GLU A 26 -27.08 8.41 -25.95
C GLU A 26 -27.41 9.06 -27.31
N PRO A 27 -26.92 8.51 -28.43
CA PRO A 27 -27.34 8.95 -29.76
C PRO A 27 -28.49 8.09 -30.29
N ARG A 28 -29.62 8.73 -30.64
CA ARG A 28 -30.67 8.13 -31.45
C ARG A 28 -30.41 8.28 -32.93
N GLY A 29 -30.52 7.19 -33.69
CA GLY A 29 -31.22 7.12 -34.98
C GLY A 29 -30.48 7.53 -36.24
N ARG A 30 -30.22 6.55 -37.08
CA ARG A 30 -29.73 6.57 -38.47
C ARG A 30 -30.67 7.26 -39.44
N SER A 31 -30.14 7.99 -40.41
CA SER A 31 -30.41 7.80 -41.86
C SER A 31 -29.51 8.67 -42.73
N ALA A 32 -28.94 8.09 -43.78
CA ALA A 32 -28.16 8.74 -44.86
C ALA A 32 -29.03 8.65 -46.14
N PRO A 33 -28.55 9.13 -47.31
CA PRO A 33 -27.79 10.33 -47.70
C PRO A 33 -28.47 11.10 -48.86
N THR A 34 -28.11 12.36 -49.14
CA THR A 34 -28.07 12.89 -50.51
C THR A 34 -27.24 14.18 -50.56
N ARG A 35 -26.41 14.32 -51.58
CA ARG A 35 -25.72 15.52 -52.11
C ARG A 35 -26.46 15.92 -53.40
N PRO A 36 -26.19 17.07 -54.04
CA PRO A 36 -25.39 18.27 -53.78
C PRO A 36 -26.12 19.64 -54.14
N GLY A 37 -25.50 20.76 -53.81
CA GLY A 37 -25.97 22.03 -54.34
C GLY A 37 -25.25 23.29 -53.79
N SER A 38 -24.65 24.00 -54.64
CA SER A 38 -23.78 25.17 -54.62
C SER A 38 -24.30 26.43 -53.93
N SER A 39 -23.32 27.25 -53.51
CA SER A 39 -23.20 28.73 -53.56
C SER A 39 -24.04 29.56 -52.58
N SER A 40 -23.31 30.39 -51.89
CA SER A 40 -23.28 31.85 -51.84
C SER A 40 -22.97 32.38 -50.43
N ARG A 41 -21.87 33.10 -50.42
CA ARG A 41 -21.34 33.88 -49.29
C ARG A 41 -22.24 35.07 -49.03
N VAL A 42 -22.73 35.23 -47.79
CA VAL A 42 -23.35 36.50 -47.34
C VAL A 42 -22.53 36.99 -46.15
N GLU A 43 -21.90 38.14 -46.29
CA GLU A 43 -21.24 38.87 -45.22
C GLU A 43 -22.28 39.51 -44.29
N VAL A 44 -22.11 39.30 -42.97
CA VAL A 44 -22.89 39.96 -41.92
C VAL A 44 -21.94 40.89 -41.15
N PRO A 45 -22.28 42.18 -40.97
CA PRO A 45 -21.45 43.14 -40.26
C PRO A 45 -21.51 42.93 -38.73
N PRO A 46 -20.49 43.41 -37.98
CA PRO A 46 -20.40 43.20 -36.55
C PRO A 46 -21.40 44.07 -35.76
N PRO A 47 -21.95 43.57 -34.64
CA PRO A 47 -22.85 44.34 -33.78
C PRO A 47 -22.08 45.36 -32.92
N THR A 48 -22.61 46.58 -32.89
CA THR A 48 -22.18 47.69 -32.04
C THR A 48 -22.56 47.43 -30.57
N SER A 49 -21.60 47.60 -29.65
CA SER A 49 -21.81 47.55 -28.19
C SER A 49 -22.65 48.74 -27.68
N PRO A 50 -23.63 48.52 -26.82
CA PRO A 50 -24.21 49.59 -26.02
C PRO A 50 -23.44 49.79 -24.71
N ALA A 51 -23.26 51.07 -24.36
CA ALA A 51 -22.58 51.54 -23.15
C ALA A 51 -23.24 51.01 -21.86
N ASN A 52 -22.46 50.40 -21.01
CA ASN A 52 -22.91 49.85 -19.74
C ASN A 52 -22.84 50.92 -18.65
N LYS A 53 -24.03 51.38 -18.18
CA LYS A 53 -24.15 52.19 -16.98
C LYS A 53 -23.93 51.28 -15.74
N SER A 54 -22.86 51.53 -14.99
CA SER A 54 -22.58 50.84 -13.75
C SER A 54 -23.63 51.19 -12.68
N VAL A 55 -24.40 50.17 -12.27
CA VAL A 55 -25.21 50.23 -11.07
C VAL A 55 -24.40 49.48 -9.99
N ALA A 56 -24.05 50.22 -8.94
CA ALA A 56 -23.32 49.65 -7.78
C ALA A 56 -24.19 48.61 -7.08
N ALA A 57 -23.70 47.37 -6.97
CA ALA A 57 -24.30 46.33 -6.18
C ALA A 57 -24.02 46.57 -4.67
N PRO A 58 -24.96 46.23 -3.77
CA PRO A 58 -24.77 46.43 -2.34
C PRO A 58 -23.65 45.53 -1.81
N ALA A 59 -22.82 46.08 -0.94
CA ALA A 59 -21.71 45.39 -0.26
C ALA A 59 -22.22 44.18 0.55
N VAL A 60 -21.75 42.98 0.15
CA VAL A 60 -21.93 41.77 0.95
C VAL A 60 -20.98 41.87 2.14
N PRO A 61 -21.46 41.71 3.41
CA PRO A 61 -20.58 41.73 4.58
C PRO A 61 -19.56 40.58 4.48
N ALA A 62 -18.30 40.90 4.76
CA ALA A 62 -17.22 39.91 4.79
C ALA A 62 -17.55 38.78 5.77
N PRO A 63 -17.32 37.50 5.44
CA PRO A 63 -17.53 36.41 6.36
C PRO A 63 -16.56 36.56 7.53
N ALA A 64 -17.12 36.66 8.74
CA ALA A 64 -16.37 36.70 9.97
C ALA A 64 -15.49 35.45 10.12
N GLY A 65 -14.22 35.68 10.41
CA GLY A 65 -13.32 34.69 11.05
C GLY A 65 -13.11 33.39 10.31
N ARG A 66 -12.28 33.40 9.24
CA ARG A 66 -11.55 32.20 8.85
C ARG A 66 -10.68 31.79 10.05
N LYS A 67 -11.16 30.82 10.85
CA LYS A 67 -10.29 30.13 11.79
C LYS A 67 -9.11 29.63 10.98
N GLN A 68 -7.92 30.13 11.27
CA GLN A 68 -6.68 29.61 10.71
C GLN A 68 -6.70 28.10 10.98
N ALA A 69 -6.73 27.31 9.91
CA ALA A 69 -6.50 25.88 10.02
C ALA A 69 -5.11 25.73 10.66
N THR A 70 -5.08 25.30 11.91
CA THR A 70 -3.86 24.87 12.56
C THR A 70 -3.32 23.74 11.72
N THR A 71 -2.28 23.98 10.94
CA THR A 71 -1.49 22.95 10.30
C THR A 71 -0.93 22.11 11.44
N THR A 72 -1.58 21.00 11.75
CA THR A 72 -1.06 20.00 12.67
C THR A 72 0.19 19.42 12.02
N ARG A 73 1.34 20.03 12.35
CA ARG A 73 2.65 19.51 12.00
C ARG A 73 2.78 18.16 12.72
N PHE A 74 3.26 17.14 12.01
CA PHE A 74 3.68 15.91 12.68
C PHE A 74 4.65 16.28 13.82
N PRO A 75 4.54 15.67 15.01
CA PRO A 75 5.52 15.89 16.05
C PRO A 75 6.91 15.53 15.50
N ASP A 76 7.91 16.26 15.91
CA ASP A 76 9.29 15.96 15.53
C ASP A 76 9.62 14.54 16.00
N PRO A 77 10.18 13.67 15.15
CA PRO A 77 10.40 12.29 15.50
C PRO A 77 11.49 12.15 16.58
N GLU A 78 11.26 11.23 17.50
CA GLU A 78 12.31 10.80 18.43
C GLU A 78 13.33 9.96 17.66
N TRP A 79 14.60 10.33 17.73
CA TRP A 79 15.68 9.68 17.01
C TRP A 79 16.51 8.78 17.93
N VAL A 80 16.80 7.57 17.49
CA VAL A 80 17.60 6.58 18.18
C VAL A 80 18.92 6.39 17.40
N ASN A 81 20.06 6.51 18.10
CA ASN A 81 21.35 6.25 17.51
C ASN A 81 21.46 4.79 17.03
N ILE A 82 22.06 4.55 15.87
CA ILE A 82 22.16 3.21 15.26
C ILE A 82 22.93 2.22 16.14
N THR A 83 23.92 2.69 16.92
CA THR A 83 24.63 1.85 17.90
C THR A 83 23.69 1.36 19.01
N THR A 84 22.80 2.23 19.49
CA THR A 84 21.77 1.86 20.46
C THR A 84 20.75 0.91 19.86
N ALA A 85 20.33 1.16 18.61
CA ALA A 85 19.43 0.28 17.87
C ALA A 85 20.06 -1.11 17.66
N ALA A 86 21.33 -1.18 17.26
CA ALA A 86 22.08 -2.44 17.11
C ALA A 86 22.12 -3.25 18.40
N ARG A 87 22.43 -2.58 19.54
CA ARG A 87 22.42 -3.23 20.86
C ARG A 87 21.05 -3.77 21.23
N ARG A 88 19.98 -2.99 21.02
CA ARG A 88 18.59 -3.42 21.26
C ARG A 88 18.19 -4.61 20.38
N LEU A 89 18.66 -4.63 19.14
CA LEU A 89 18.43 -5.72 18.20
C LEU A 89 19.36 -6.93 18.45
N GLY A 90 20.34 -6.84 19.38
CA GLY A 90 21.33 -7.88 19.61
C GLY A 90 22.20 -8.16 18.40
N LEU A 91 22.50 -7.12 17.61
CA LEU A 91 23.29 -7.20 16.40
C LEU A 91 24.66 -6.53 16.60
N LYS A 92 25.70 -7.08 15.99
CA LYS A 92 27.01 -6.46 15.86
C LYS A 92 26.91 -5.35 14.80
N LEU A 93 27.41 -4.16 15.10
CA LEU A 93 27.48 -3.02 14.19
C LEU A 93 28.89 -2.93 13.59
N ASP A 94 28.98 -3.00 12.27
CA ASP A 94 30.19 -2.79 11.50
C ASP A 94 30.00 -1.60 10.53
N TRP A 95 30.81 -0.56 10.68
CA TRP A 95 30.77 0.59 9.80
C TRP A 95 31.51 0.33 8.49
N LYS A 96 30.82 0.48 7.35
CA LYS A 96 31.47 0.57 6.03
C LYS A 96 32.04 1.96 5.81
N VAL A 97 31.26 2.99 6.13
CA VAL A 97 31.64 4.41 6.12
C VAL A 97 31.06 5.03 7.37
N ARG A 98 31.93 5.49 8.28
CA ARG A 98 31.53 6.03 9.58
C ARG A 98 30.46 7.12 9.43
N GLY A 99 29.33 6.99 10.13
CA GLY A 99 28.21 7.93 10.08
C GLY A 99 27.45 7.97 8.75
N ARG A 100 27.77 7.08 7.79
CA ARG A 100 27.11 7.07 6.47
C ARG A 100 26.56 5.72 6.07
N GLU A 101 27.35 4.64 6.26
CA GLU A 101 26.94 3.29 5.85
C GLU A 101 27.39 2.27 6.91
N ALA A 102 26.50 1.40 7.28
CA ALA A 102 26.77 0.35 8.25
C ALA A 102 26.05 -0.95 7.92
N ILE A 103 26.56 -2.05 8.46
CA ILE A 103 25.94 -3.37 8.45
C ILE A 103 25.77 -3.81 9.89
N LEU A 104 24.58 -4.26 10.23
CA LEU A 104 24.26 -4.86 11.52
C LEU A 104 24.02 -6.35 11.30
N THR A 105 24.74 -7.20 12.02
CA THR A 105 24.74 -8.65 11.77
C THR A 105 24.66 -9.50 13.03
N ASP A 106 24.07 -10.71 12.86
CA ASP A 106 24.29 -11.88 13.69
C ASP A 106 24.30 -13.16 12.82
N LYS A 107 24.11 -14.34 13.42
CA LYS A 107 24.13 -15.62 12.69
C LYS A 107 23.04 -15.74 11.61
N GLY A 108 21.91 -15.03 11.76
CA GLY A 108 20.74 -15.15 10.86
C GLY A 108 20.26 -13.84 10.28
N THR A 109 20.87 -12.73 10.69
CA THR A 109 20.42 -11.40 10.29
C THR A 109 21.57 -10.61 9.68
N ARG A 110 21.28 -10.00 8.53
CA ARG A 110 22.10 -8.99 7.88
C ARG A 110 21.22 -7.81 7.54
N LEU A 111 21.38 -6.70 8.27
CA LEU A 111 20.66 -5.44 8.04
C LEU A 111 21.65 -4.38 7.54
N GLU A 112 21.47 -3.94 6.30
CA GLU A 112 22.29 -2.87 5.70
C GLU A 112 21.53 -1.54 5.78
N VAL A 113 22.20 -0.52 6.27
CA VAL A 113 21.65 0.83 6.48
C VAL A 113 22.55 1.88 5.86
N ALA A 114 21.96 2.92 5.25
CA ALA A 114 22.71 4.03 4.68
C ALA A 114 22.05 5.38 4.96
N ALA A 115 22.87 6.40 5.15
CA ALA A 115 22.44 7.77 5.38
C ALA A 115 21.56 8.29 4.24
N ASP A 116 20.59 9.11 4.57
CA ASP A 116 19.68 9.78 3.64
C ASP A 116 18.80 8.79 2.82
N ARG A 117 18.78 7.49 3.22
CA ARG A 117 17.95 6.46 2.60
C ARG A 117 16.75 6.17 3.48
N ILE A 118 15.60 6.03 2.84
CA ILE A 118 14.34 5.63 3.48
C ILE A 118 14.16 4.11 3.49
N GLU A 119 14.91 3.41 2.67
CA GLU A 119 14.93 1.95 2.63
C GLU A 119 16.17 1.37 3.29
N VAL A 120 16.01 0.22 3.90
CA VAL A 120 17.08 -0.66 4.40
C VAL A 120 16.98 -2.01 3.69
N ASP A 121 18.10 -2.74 3.64
CA ASP A 121 18.12 -4.12 3.18
C ASP A 121 18.17 -5.06 4.39
N LEU A 122 17.22 -5.95 4.51
CA LEU A 122 17.18 -6.99 5.53
C LEU A 122 17.27 -8.37 4.86
N ASN A 123 18.42 -9.01 4.92
CA ASN A 123 18.68 -10.31 4.31
C ASN A 123 18.40 -10.36 2.79
N GLY A 124 18.68 -9.27 2.07
CA GLY A 124 18.39 -9.14 0.64
C GLY A 124 16.97 -8.70 0.31
N GLN A 125 16.15 -8.43 1.30
CA GLN A 125 14.79 -7.89 1.12
C GLN A 125 14.76 -6.40 1.44
N ARG A 126 14.15 -5.62 0.54
CA ARG A 126 13.99 -4.18 0.71
C ARG A 126 12.85 -3.85 1.67
N VAL A 127 13.15 -3.09 2.71
CA VAL A 127 12.20 -2.63 3.74
C VAL A 127 12.18 -1.11 3.79
N PHE A 128 10.99 -0.53 3.66
CA PHE A 128 10.83 0.93 3.72
C PHE A 128 10.49 1.39 5.13
N LEU A 129 11.25 2.40 5.58
CA LEU A 129 11.04 3.12 6.82
C LEU A 129 10.13 4.32 6.61
N GLY A 130 9.60 4.89 7.68
CA GLY A 130 8.80 6.12 7.61
C GLY A 130 9.65 7.36 7.32
N GLN A 131 10.93 7.34 7.74
CA GLN A 131 11.86 8.44 7.50
C GLN A 131 13.24 7.93 7.09
N ALA A 132 13.96 8.76 6.31
CA ALA A 132 15.34 8.48 5.94
C ALA A 132 16.23 8.47 7.18
N LEU A 133 17.24 7.60 7.20
CA LEU A 133 18.23 7.59 8.27
C LEU A 133 19.00 8.91 8.30
N LEU A 134 19.07 9.52 9.48
CA LEU A 134 19.66 10.83 9.70
C LEU A 134 21.15 10.72 10.06
N PRO A 135 22.08 11.21 9.23
CA PRO A 135 23.48 11.34 9.61
C PRO A 135 23.69 12.60 10.46
N ARG A 136 24.34 12.47 11.63
CA ARG A 136 24.66 13.59 12.50
C ARG A 136 25.86 13.23 13.39
N GLY A 137 26.88 14.11 13.43
CA GLY A 137 28.02 13.94 14.32
C GLY A 137 28.84 12.66 14.14
N GLY A 138 28.96 12.15 12.89
CA GLY A 138 29.65 10.89 12.60
C GLY A 138 28.88 9.63 13.01
N GLU A 139 27.61 9.75 13.30
CA GLU A 139 26.69 8.66 13.66
C GLU A 139 25.48 8.66 12.73
N LEU A 140 24.75 7.53 12.68
CA LEU A 140 23.44 7.40 12.04
C LEU A 140 22.33 7.28 13.08
N PHE A 141 21.16 7.80 12.73
CA PHE A 141 19.97 7.72 13.56
C PHE A 141 18.80 7.18 12.76
N VAL A 142 17.99 6.34 13.42
CA VAL A 142 16.72 5.83 12.94
C VAL A 142 15.60 6.40 13.84
N THR A 143 14.39 6.61 13.33
CA THR A 143 13.30 7.03 14.20
C THR A 143 12.93 5.92 15.18
N LYS A 144 12.49 6.28 16.38
CA LYS A 144 12.04 5.32 17.39
C LYS A 144 10.86 4.50 16.87
N ILE A 145 9.95 5.12 16.10
CA ILE A 145 8.80 4.43 15.51
C ILE A 145 9.27 3.38 14.51
N ASP A 146 10.22 3.71 13.63
CA ASP A 146 10.77 2.73 12.67
C ASP A 146 11.48 1.59 13.39
N LEU A 147 12.26 1.91 14.42
CA LEU A 147 12.92 0.87 15.21
C LEU A 147 11.89 -0.06 15.87
N GLU A 148 10.87 0.49 16.55
CA GLU A 148 9.95 -0.29 17.38
C GLU A 148 8.82 -0.95 16.58
N ARG A 149 8.32 -0.30 15.53
CA ARG A 149 7.17 -0.77 14.75
C ARG A 149 7.55 -1.45 13.44
N CYS A 150 8.82 -1.36 13.04
CA CYS A 150 9.34 -2.00 11.84
C CYS A 150 10.52 -2.94 12.14
N LEU A 151 11.69 -2.42 12.51
CA LEU A 151 12.90 -3.24 12.60
C LEU A 151 12.86 -4.29 13.72
N VAL A 152 12.40 -3.92 14.92
CA VAL A 152 12.28 -4.87 16.04
C VAL A 152 11.39 -6.06 15.68
N PRO A 153 10.18 -5.88 15.13
CA PRO A 153 9.33 -6.99 14.69
C PRO A 153 10.00 -7.95 13.71
N LEU A 154 10.80 -7.43 12.80
CA LEU A 154 11.42 -8.22 11.74
C LEU A 154 12.66 -8.99 12.24
N VAL A 155 13.46 -8.34 13.09
CA VAL A 155 14.75 -8.88 13.54
C VAL A 155 14.61 -9.67 14.85
N ARG A 156 13.73 -9.24 15.75
CA ARG A 156 13.51 -9.83 17.08
C ARG A 156 12.01 -9.91 17.40
N PRO A 157 11.25 -10.74 16.69
CA PRO A 157 9.79 -10.82 16.87
C PRO A 157 9.39 -11.17 18.33
N ALA A 158 10.27 -11.82 19.11
CA ALA A 158 10.03 -12.07 20.52
C ALA A 158 9.89 -10.78 21.37
N LEU A 159 10.42 -9.65 20.92
CA LEU A 159 10.30 -8.36 21.60
C LEU A 159 8.96 -7.65 21.31
N ILE A 160 8.15 -8.12 20.36
CA ILE A 160 6.80 -7.59 20.14
C ILE A 160 5.90 -7.93 21.34
N GLY A 161 6.16 -9.08 21.96
CA GLY A 161 5.34 -9.65 22.99
C GLY A 161 4.80 -11.03 22.60
N ARG A 162 3.94 -11.58 23.47
CA ARG A 162 3.39 -12.92 23.27
C ARG A 162 2.18 -12.86 22.34
N ALA A 163 2.12 -13.73 21.35
CA ALA A 163 0.92 -13.93 20.55
C ALA A 163 -0.21 -14.51 21.44
N LYS A 164 -1.38 -13.86 21.41
CA LYS A 164 -2.51 -14.23 22.28
C LYS A 164 -3.05 -15.62 21.94
N ARG A 165 -3.23 -15.91 20.66
CA ARG A 165 -3.71 -17.20 20.14
C ARG A 165 -3.01 -17.57 18.84
N ARG A 166 -3.14 -18.82 18.41
CA ARG A 166 -2.76 -19.25 17.07
C ARG A 166 -3.77 -18.66 16.09
N PRO A 167 -3.33 -18.03 14.99
CA PRO A 167 -4.26 -17.54 13.99
C PRO A 167 -5.00 -18.70 13.29
N GLU A 168 -6.33 -18.62 13.22
CA GLU A 168 -7.18 -19.63 12.60
C GLU A 168 -8.13 -19.05 11.55
N VAL A 169 -8.62 -17.83 11.78
CA VAL A 169 -9.57 -17.14 10.89
C VAL A 169 -8.85 -16.09 10.06
N ILE A 170 -8.98 -16.19 8.73
CA ILE A 170 -8.44 -15.21 7.81
C ILE A 170 -9.53 -14.65 6.91
N VAL A 171 -9.56 -13.33 6.76
CA VAL A 171 -10.34 -12.67 5.73
C VAL A 171 -9.42 -12.33 4.56
N ILE A 172 -9.80 -12.78 3.37
CA ILE A 172 -9.18 -12.40 2.11
C ILE A 172 -10.12 -11.41 1.42
N ASP A 173 -9.58 -10.28 1.03
CA ASP A 173 -10.30 -9.19 0.37
C ASP A 173 -9.87 -9.09 -1.10
N PRO A 174 -10.65 -9.64 -2.05
CA PRO A 174 -10.41 -9.39 -3.46
C PRO A 174 -10.67 -7.92 -3.78
N GLY A 175 -9.64 -7.15 -4.09
CA GLY A 175 -9.79 -5.73 -4.40
C GLY A 175 -10.81 -5.45 -5.50
N HIS A 176 -11.46 -4.28 -5.47
CA HIS A 176 -12.43 -3.84 -6.47
C HIS A 176 -13.69 -4.72 -6.54
N GLY A 177 -14.45 -4.64 -7.66
CA GLY A 177 -15.65 -5.46 -7.92
C GLY A 177 -16.83 -4.63 -8.41
N GLY A 178 -17.72 -5.25 -9.18
CA GLY A 178 -18.86 -4.58 -9.79
C GLY A 178 -18.46 -3.43 -10.70
N PRO A 179 -18.97 -2.21 -10.48
CA PRO A 179 -18.59 -1.01 -11.26
C PRO A 179 -17.12 -0.61 -11.10
N ASP A 180 -16.51 -0.87 -9.94
CA ASP A 180 -15.10 -0.60 -9.69
C ASP A 180 -14.24 -1.68 -10.38
N LYS A 181 -13.70 -1.35 -11.54
CA LYS A 181 -12.90 -2.28 -12.34
C LYS A 181 -11.46 -2.41 -11.83
N GLY A 182 -11.00 -1.49 -10.97
CA GLY A 182 -9.59 -1.33 -10.64
C GLY A 182 -8.79 -0.83 -11.85
N MET A 183 -7.52 -1.22 -11.93
CA MET A 183 -6.71 -0.92 -13.11
C MET A 183 -7.28 -1.61 -14.35
N ILE A 184 -7.32 -0.85 -15.45
CA ILE A 184 -7.73 -1.34 -16.77
C ILE A 184 -6.50 -1.31 -17.68
N ASN A 185 -6.10 -2.48 -18.18
CA ASN A 185 -5.16 -2.54 -19.30
C ASN A 185 -5.98 -2.57 -20.60
N GLU A 186 -6.17 -1.40 -21.21
CA GLU A 186 -7.02 -1.25 -22.39
C GLU A 186 -6.51 -2.06 -23.60
N ARG A 187 -5.18 -2.15 -23.77
CA ARG A 187 -4.58 -2.88 -24.90
C ARG A 187 -4.86 -4.38 -24.88
N LEU A 188 -5.02 -4.95 -23.70
CA LEU A 188 -5.28 -6.37 -23.49
C LEU A 188 -6.74 -6.64 -23.03
N ASN A 189 -7.55 -5.58 -22.86
CA ASN A 189 -8.90 -5.65 -22.31
C ASN A 189 -8.96 -6.42 -20.97
N LEU A 190 -8.05 -6.09 -20.04
CA LEU A 190 -7.93 -6.75 -18.75
C LEU A 190 -8.40 -5.81 -17.64
N PHE A 191 -9.14 -6.38 -16.66
CA PHE A 191 -9.66 -5.67 -15.50
C PHE A 191 -9.08 -6.27 -14.22
N GLU A 192 -8.52 -5.45 -13.35
CA GLU A 192 -7.91 -5.88 -12.09
C GLU A 192 -8.87 -6.69 -11.23
N LYS A 193 -10.12 -6.25 -11.10
CA LYS A 193 -11.15 -6.94 -10.31
C LYS A 193 -11.33 -8.43 -10.63
N THR A 194 -11.07 -8.83 -11.88
CA THR A 194 -11.18 -10.22 -12.35
C THR A 194 -10.04 -11.06 -11.78
N PHE A 195 -8.83 -10.51 -11.79
CA PHE A 195 -7.64 -11.23 -11.35
C PHE A 195 -7.49 -11.25 -9.84
N THR A 196 -7.92 -10.19 -9.15
CA THR A 196 -7.98 -10.17 -7.69
C THR A 196 -8.93 -11.24 -7.17
N LEU A 197 -10.10 -11.39 -7.79
CA LEU A 197 -11.08 -12.41 -7.43
C LEU A 197 -10.54 -13.83 -7.67
N ASP A 198 -10.02 -14.13 -8.87
CA ASP A 198 -9.49 -15.46 -9.20
C ASP A 198 -8.31 -15.83 -8.29
N THR A 199 -7.38 -14.89 -8.05
CA THR A 199 -6.24 -15.13 -7.13
C THR A 199 -6.72 -15.41 -5.71
N SER A 200 -7.68 -14.64 -5.21
CA SER A 200 -8.25 -14.82 -3.87
C SER A 200 -9.00 -16.15 -3.71
N GLN A 201 -9.72 -16.58 -4.73
CA GLN A 201 -10.41 -17.89 -4.72
C GLN A 201 -9.42 -19.06 -4.72
N ARG A 202 -8.28 -18.94 -5.44
CA ARG A 202 -7.18 -19.91 -5.38
C ARG A 202 -6.55 -19.93 -4.00
N LEU A 203 -6.23 -18.75 -3.46
CA LEU A 203 -5.65 -18.61 -2.12
C LEU A 203 -6.56 -19.22 -1.06
N LYS A 204 -7.88 -18.97 -1.13
CA LYS A 204 -8.86 -19.59 -0.24
C LYS A 204 -8.75 -21.11 -0.22
N LYS A 205 -8.78 -21.77 -1.39
CA LYS A 205 -8.66 -23.22 -1.49
C LYS A 205 -7.38 -23.78 -0.86
N ILE A 206 -6.25 -23.09 -1.08
CA ILE A 206 -4.96 -23.50 -0.53
C ILE A 206 -4.95 -23.37 1.00
N LEU A 207 -5.47 -22.26 1.52
CA LEU A 207 -5.48 -22.00 2.96
C LEU A 207 -6.46 -22.90 3.71
N GLU A 208 -7.63 -23.19 3.14
CA GLU A 208 -8.57 -24.17 3.71
C GLU A 208 -7.94 -25.55 3.81
N ALA A 209 -7.20 -26.00 2.78
CA ALA A 209 -6.44 -27.25 2.81
C ALA A 209 -5.30 -27.23 3.87
N ARG A 210 -4.82 -26.03 4.26
CA ARG A 210 -3.83 -25.82 5.34
C ARG A 210 -4.47 -25.57 6.70
N GLY A 211 -5.79 -25.81 6.85
CA GLY A 211 -6.52 -25.70 8.10
C GLY A 211 -6.83 -24.28 8.56
N TRP A 212 -6.97 -23.32 7.64
CA TRP A 212 -7.52 -22.01 7.95
C TRP A 212 -9.04 -21.98 7.73
N LYS A 213 -9.72 -21.20 8.55
CA LYS A 213 -11.10 -20.77 8.30
C LYS A 213 -11.04 -19.51 7.44
N VAL A 214 -11.49 -19.61 6.19
CA VAL A 214 -11.30 -18.54 5.20
C VAL A 214 -12.62 -17.89 4.83
N VAL A 215 -12.71 -16.58 4.99
CA VAL A 215 -13.82 -15.76 4.54
C VAL A 215 -13.36 -14.83 3.41
N LEU A 216 -14.11 -14.75 2.32
CA LEU A 216 -13.88 -13.74 1.28
C LEU A 216 -14.82 -12.56 1.52
N THR A 217 -14.34 -11.32 1.35
CA THR A 217 -15.21 -10.13 1.41
C THR A 217 -16.22 -10.12 0.25
N ARG A 218 -15.81 -10.62 -0.91
CA ARG A 218 -16.69 -10.94 -2.06
C ARG A 218 -16.26 -12.25 -2.73
N ASN A 219 -17.18 -13.01 -3.24
CA ASN A 219 -16.94 -14.28 -3.94
C ASN A 219 -17.37 -14.26 -5.41
N ASP A 220 -17.89 -13.14 -5.87
CA ASP A 220 -18.34 -12.86 -7.23
C ASP A 220 -17.93 -11.43 -7.67
N ASP A 221 -18.32 -11.02 -8.88
CA ASP A 221 -18.06 -9.68 -9.41
C ASP A 221 -19.13 -8.68 -8.93
N ARG A 222 -19.07 -8.32 -7.66
CA ARG A 222 -19.95 -7.32 -7.06
C ARG A 222 -19.19 -6.28 -6.23
N GLN A 223 -19.79 -5.12 -6.08
CA GLN A 223 -19.50 -4.12 -5.07
C GLN A 223 -20.36 -4.39 -3.84
N LEU A 224 -19.82 -4.22 -2.64
CA LEU A 224 -20.54 -4.55 -1.40
C LEU A 224 -21.50 -3.44 -0.97
N LYS A 225 -21.18 -2.19 -1.30
CA LYS A 225 -21.99 -0.99 -0.99
C LYS A 225 -21.90 0.02 -2.13
N PRO A 226 -22.94 0.85 -2.35
CA PRO A 226 -22.98 1.80 -3.48
C PRO A 226 -21.88 2.84 -3.48
N SER A 227 -21.50 3.39 -2.33
CA SER A 227 -20.39 4.35 -2.25
C SER A 227 -19.07 3.64 -2.00
N LYS A 228 -17.97 4.16 -2.59
CA LYS A 228 -16.62 3.61 -2.37
C LYS A 228 -16.21 3.63 -0.89
N ALA A 229 -16.57 4.67 -0.16
CA ALA A 229 -16.24 4.79 1.25
C ALA A 229 -16.97 3.72 2.09
N ASP A 230 -18.23 3.47 1.82
CA ASP A 230 -19.01 2.44 2.52
C ASP A 230 -18.61 1.03 2.08
N ASP A 231 -18.22 0.85 0.81
CA ASP A 231 -17.70 -0.42 0.32
C ASP A 231 -16.41 -0.80 1.07
N LEU A 232 -15.45 0.13 1.19
CA LEU A 232 -14.21 -0.10 1.93
C LEU A 232 -14.46 -0.34 3.43
N ARG A 233 -15.43 0.37 4.02
CA ARG A 233 -15.86 0.14 5.41
C ARG A 233 -16.44 -1.27 5.57
N ARG A 234 -17.32 -1.69 4.66
CA ARG A 234 -17.96 -3.02 4.70
C ARG A 234 -16.94 -4.15 4.62
N ARG A 235 -15.86 -3.99 3.85
CA ARG A 235 -14.76 -4.96 3.80
C ARG A 235 -14.10 -5.16 5.16
N ALA A 236 -13.87 -4.06 5.89
CA ALA A 236 -13.29 -4.13 7.24
C ALA A 236 -14.29 -4.70 8.26
N GLU A 237 -15.56 -4.30 8.20
CA GLU A 237 -16.62 -4.82 9.08
C GLU A 237 -16.77 -6.35 8.98
N ILE A 238 -16.62 -6.93 7.78
CA ILE A 238 -16.64 -8.39 7.59
C ILE A 238 -15.52 -9.05 8.41
N ALA A 239 -14.33 -8.43 8.49
CA ALA A 239 -13.24 -8.97 9.28
C ALA A 239 -13.53 -8.91 10.78
N ASP A 240 -14.14 -7.83 11.25
CA ASP A 240 -14.52 -7.65 12.65
C ASP A 240 -15.67 -8.61 13.04
N GLU A 241 -16.68 -8.77 12.18
CA GLU A 241 -17.83 -9.68 12.39
C GLU A 241 -17.43 -11.16 12.55
N VAL A 242 -16.37 -11.59 11.87
CA VAL A 242 -15.87 -12.97 11.98
C VAL A 242 -14.71 -13.11 12.95
N GLU A 243 -14.38 -12.05 13.69
CA GLU A 243 -13.23 -11.99 14.61
C GLU A 243 -11.95 -12.49 13.93
N ALA A 244 -11.65 -11.96 12.74
CA ALA A 244 -10.50 -12.38 11.95
C ALA A 244 -9.18 -12.21 12.71
N ASP A 245 -8.31 -13.20 12.60
CA ASP A 245 -6.93 -13.13 13.12
C ASP A 245 -5.98 -12.43 12.14
N VAL A 246 -6.34 -12.43 10.84
CA VAL A 246 -5.54 -11.84 9.75
C VAL A 246 -6.47 -11.34 8.65
N PHE A 247 -6.12 -10.20 8.06
CA PHE A 247 -6.77 -9.65 6.89
C PHE A 247 -5.75 -9.45 5.76
N VAL A 248 -6.07 -9.94 4.55
CA VAL A 248 -5.20 -9.83 3.37
C VAL A 248 -6.00 -9.30 2.20
N SER A 249 -5.71 -8.07 1.76
CA SER A 249 -6.26 -7.51 0.53
C SER A 249 -5.35 -7.82 -0.66
N VAL A 250 -5.94 -8.29 -1.76
CA VAL A 250 -5.21 -8.72 -2.96
C VAL A 250 -5.49 -7.76 -4.11
N HIS A 251 -4.43 -7.21 -4.67
CA HIS A 251 -4.43 -6.21 -5.74
C HIS A 251 -3.36 -6.48 -6.79
N PHE A 252 -3.42 -5.73 -7.90
CA PHE A 252 -2.40 -5.63 -8.94
C PHE A 252 -2.17 -4.17 -9.28
N ASN A 253 -0.96 -3.72 -9.07
CA ASN A 253 -0.57 -2.33 -9.11
C ASN A 253 -0.60 -1.71 -10.52
N ALA A 254 -0.54 -0.39 -10.57
CA ALA A 254 -0.40 0.38 -11.79
C ALA A 254 0.40 1.67 -11.56
N VAL A 255 1.07 2.14 -12.59
CA VAL A 255 1.67 3.47 -12.65
C VAL A 255 1.28 4.15 -13.96
N GLU A 256 1.24 5.48 -13.94
CA GLU A 256 0.98 6.29 -15.15
C GLU A 256 2.27 6.52 -15.94
N ASP A 257 3.38 6.73 -15.23
CA ASP A 257 4.68 7.01 -15.82
C ASP A 257 5.58 5.77 -15.83
N GLN A 258 6.46 5.68 -16.83
CA GLN A 258 7.47 4.63 -16.96
C GLN A 258 6.89 3.21 -16.91
N VAL A 259 5.69 3.04 -17.45
CA VAL A 259 4.92 1.77 -17.40
C VAL A 259 5.72 0.55 -17.85
N GLU A 260 6.63 0.70 -18.80
CA GLU A 260 7.47 -0.41 -19.31
C GLU A 260 8.64 -0.76 -18.37
N LYS A 261 9.01 0.14 -17.44
CA LYS A 261 10.13 -0.06 -16.51
C LYS A 261 9.68 -0.50 -15.13
N VAL A 262 8.50 -0.03 -14.70
CA VAL A 262 7.99 -0.32 -13.35
C VAL A 262 7.30 -1.68 -13.36
N ARG A 263 7.83 -2.59 -12.53
CA ARG A 263 7.35 -3.97 -12.39
C ARG A 263 7.80 -4.53 -11.05
N GLY A 264 7.29 -5.70 -10.66
CA GLY A 264 7.72 -6.43 -9.46
C GLY A 264 6.63 -6.50 -8.39
N LEU A 265 7.04 -6.85 -7.18
CA LEU A 265 6.14 -7.17 -6.07
C LEU A 265 6.23 -6.14 -4.96
N GLU A 266 5.10 -5.76 -4.40
CA GLU A 266 5.00 -4.87 -3.24
C GLU A 266 4.03 -5.43 -2.20
N VAL A 267 4.35 -5.28 -0.92
CA VAL A 267 3.40 -5.53 0.17
C VAL A 267 3.30 -4.27 1.02
N PHE A 268 2.09 -3.87 1.32
CA PHE A 268 1.82 -2.69 2.12
C PHE A 268 1.21 -3.08 3.46
N ARG A 269 1.72 -2.48 4.54
CA ARG A 269 1.07 -2.41 5.84
C ARG A 269 0.44 -1.04 6.03
N PHE A 270 -0.42 -0.91 7.05
CA PHE A 270 -0.90 0.41 7.43
C PHE A 270 0.24 1.27 7.99
N THR A 271 0.25 2.56 7.65
CA THR A 271 1.25 3.52 8.16
C THR A 271 1.10 3.68 9.68
N PRO A 272 2.17 3.52 10.45
CA PRO A 272 2.14 3.79 11.89
C PRO A 272 1.69 5.22 12.21
N GLN A 273 1.05 5.38 13.37
CA GLN A 273 0.68 6.70 13.86
C GLN A 273 1.92 7.62 13.93
N HIS A 274 1.77 8.88 13.61
CA HIS A 274 2.82 9.90 13.58
C HIS A 274 3.93 9.67 12.53
N GLN A 275 3.72 8.77 11.57
CA GLN A 275 4.59 8.64 10.41
C GLN A 275 3.91 9.15 9.13
N PRO A 276 4.64 9.79 8.20
CA PRO A 276 4.12 10.09 6.88
C PRO A 276 4.02 8.80 6.06
N PRO A 277 3.01 8.64 5.19
CA PRO A 277 2.96 7.54 4.23
C PRO A 277 4.09 7.66 3.20
N ILE A 278 4.44 6.54 2.56
CA ILE A 278 5.49 6.52 1.53
C ILE A 278 5.13 7.41 0.35
N SER A 279 3.89 7.36 -0.12
CA SER A 279 3.37 8.32 -1.09
C SER A 279 3.11 9.66 -0.40
N ARG A 280 4.06 10.55 -0.46
CA ARG A 280 3.95 11.91 0.12
C ARG A 280 2.71 12.69 -0.32
N ALA A 281 2.05 12.26 -1.40
CA ALA A 281 0.81 12.84 -1.90
C ALA A 281 -0.40 12.68 -0.95
N MET A 282 -0.36 11.72 -0.03
CA MET A 282 -1.45 11.43 0.91
C MET A 282 -1.25 12.01 2.31
N ARG A 283 -0.40 13.02 2.47
CA ARG A 283 -0.26 13.75 3.74
C ARG A 283 -1.53 14.53 4.03
N ARG A 284 -2.37 14.01 4.92
CA ARG A 284 -3.57 14.68 5.44
C ARG A 284 -3.42 14.98 6.92
N ILE A 285 -4.21 15.95 7.41
CA ILE A 285 -4.30 16.34 8.83
C ILE A 285 -4.62 15.14 9.73
N ASP A 286 -5.35 14.15 9.18
CA ASP A 286 -5.76 12.92 9.90
C ASP A 286 -4.62 11.91 10.14
N ASP A 287 -3.41 12.17 9.63
CA ASP A 287 -2.28 11.23 9.74
C ASP A 287 -1.76 11.04 11.19
N ALA A 288 -2.11 11.97 12.09
CA ALA A 288 -1.80 11.87 13.51
C ALA A 288 -2.86 11.08 14.30
N GLN A 289 -4.04 10.80 13.74
CA GLN A 289 -5.11 10.09 14.44
C GLN A 289 -4.79 8.60 14.55
N LEU A 290 -5.06 8.05 15.74
CA LEU A 290 -5.02 6.62 15.97
C LEU A 290 -6.20 5.97 15.23
N SER A 291 -5.91 4.92 14.49
CA SER A 291 -6.90 4.15 13.75
C SER A 291 -6.86 2.68 14.21
N PRO A 292 -7.93 1.90 14.03
CA PRO A 292 -7.95 0.48 14.42
C PRO A 292 -6.72 -0.30 13.92
N GLY A 293 -6.30 -0.10 12.67
CA GLY A 293 -5.12 -0.74 12.08
C GLY A 293 -3.80 -0.48 12.81
N ASN A 294 -3.66 0.66 13.52
CA ASN A 294 -2.45 0.97 14.30
C ASN A 294 -2.29 0.10 15.55
N GLY A 295 -3.34 -0.51 16.04
CA GLY A 295 -3.25 -1.48 17.14
C GLY A 295 -2.36 -2.69 16.83
N ASN A 296 -2.06 -2.91 15.55
CA ASN A 296 -1.31 -4.06 15.07
C ASN A 296 -0.01 -3.70 14.32
N ASP A 297 0.53 -2.49 14.45
CA ASP A 297 1.67 -2.01 13.65
C ASP A 297 2.85 -2.98 13.59
N ALA A 298 3.23 -3.59 14.73
CA ALA A 298 4.33 -4.54 14.80
C ALA A 298 3.96 -5.89 14.12
N TRP A 299 2.74 -6.37 14.32
CA TRP A 299 2.24 -7.60 13.71
C TRP A 299 2.02 -7.43 12.21
N ASN A 300 1.56 -6.25 11.77
CA ASN A 300 1.45 -5.88 10.36
C ASN A 300 2.83 -5.95 9.67
N SER A 301 3.89 -5.46 10.34
CA SER A 301 5.26 -5.50 9.82
C SER A 301 5.75 -6.94 9.64
N LEU A 302 5.56 -7.78 10.65
CA LEU A 302 5.94 -9.19 10.59
C LEU A 302 5.18 -9.95 9.50
N LEU A 303 3.87 -9.72 9.39
CA LEU A 303 3.01 -10.32 8.37
C LEU A 303 3.45 -9.91 6.95
N ALA A 304 3.65 -8.61 6.73
CA ALA A 304 4.06 -8.08 5.44
C ALA A 304 5.42 -8.62 5.00
N HIS A 305 6.38 -8.67 5.91
CA HIS A 305 7.71 -9.23 5.66
C HIS A 305 7.66 -10.71 5.29
N SER A 306 6.90 -11.52 6.03
CA SER A 306 6.75 -12.95 5.75
C SER A 306 6.16 -13.21 4.37
N ILE A 307 5.11 -12.46 4.00
CA ILE A 307 4.47 -12.59 2.69
C ILE A 307 5.39 -12.10 1.56
N GLN A 308 6.03 -10.92 1.71
CA GLN A 308 6.94 -10.40 0.69
C GLN A 308 8.10 -11.38 0.43
N ASN A 309 8.71 -11.91 1.50
CA ASN A 309 9.80 -12.89 1.39
C ASN A 309 9.38 -14.16 0.65
N ALA A 310 8.22 -14.72 0.96
CA ALA A 310 7.69 -15.91 0.30
C ALA A 310 7.38 -15.64 -1.19
N MET A 311 6.79 -14.47 -1.49
CA MET A 311 6.51 -14.07 -2.87
C MET A 311 7.79 -13.91 -3.70
N LEU A 312 8.82 -13.24 -3.17
CA LEU A 312 10.11 -13.08 -3.83
C LEU A 312 10.81 -14.42 -4.03
N THR A 313 10.76 -15.29 -3.04
CA THR A 313 11.37 -16.65 -3.10
C THR A 313 10.73 -17.50 -4.19
N ARG A 314 9.41 -17.50 -4.30
CA ARG A 314 8.68 -18.36 -5.23
C ARG A 314 8.60 -17.79 -6.65
N LEU A 315 8.35 -16.49 -6.79
CA LEU A 315 8.08 -15.86 -8.07
C LEU A 315 9.34 -15.36 -8.77
N LYS A 316 10.41 -15.07 -8.02
CA LYS A 316 11.70 -14.54 -8.53
C LYS A 316 11.52 -13.24 -9.33
N LEU A 317 10.58 -12.40 -8.92
CA LEU A 317 10.35 -11.09 -9.51
C LEU A 317 11.13 -10.00 -8.77
N GLU A 318 11.15 -8.79 -9.34
CA GLU A 318 11.80 -7.64 -8.76
C GLU A 318 11.21 -7.30 -7.40
N ASP A 319 12.08 -7.12 -6.40
CA ASP A 319 11.69 -6.64 -5.06
C ASP A 319 11.50 -5.13 -5.08
N ARG A 320 10.27 -4.69 -4.97
CA ARG A 320 9.92 -3.27 -4.82
C ARG A 320 9.71 -2.87 -3.36
N GLY A 321 9.87 -3.82 -2.47
CA GLY A 321 9.91 -3.62 -1.03
C GLY A 321 8.59 -3.80 -0.31
N PHE A 322 8.76 -4.05 0.96
CA PHE A 322 7.73 -3.96 1.95
C PHE A 322 7.59 -2.49 2.39
N LYS A 323 6.39 -1.96 2.25
CA LYS A 323 6.08 -0.53 2.38
C LYS A 323 4.97 -0.27 3.40
N HIS A 324 4.65 1.00 3.61
CA HIS A 324 3.49 1.39 4.40
C HIS A 324 2.72 2.53 3.73
N GLU A 325 1.40 2.44 3.76
CA GLU A 325 0.50 3.40 3.14
C GLU A 325 -0.81 3.53 3.95
N ARG A 326 -1.57 4.61 3.73
CA ARG A 326 -2.83 4.87 4.44
C ARG A 326 -4.05 4.34 3.68
N PHE A 327 -3.95 3.14 3.14
CA PHE A 327 -5.11 2.53 2.50
C PHE A 327 -6.27 2.38 3.49
N ALA A 328 -7.46 2.82 3.05
CA ALA A 328 -8.63 2.89 3.92
C ALA A 328 -9.00 1.51 4.50
N VAL A 329 -8.90 0.45 3.71
CA VAL A 329 -9.18 -0.91 4.14
C VAL A 329 -8.24 -1.36 5.28
N LEU A 330 -6.93 -1.03 5.21
CA LEU A 330 -5.97 -1.35 6.27
C LEU A 330 -6.15 -0.48 7.52
N ARG A 331 -6.62 0.75 7.33
CA ARG A 331 -6.89 1.69 8.43
C ARG A 331 -8.03 1.24 9.33
N LEU A 332 -9.06 0.66 8.72
CA LEU A 332 -10.34 0.34 9.37
C LEU A 332 -10.34 -1.04 10.06
N VAL A 333 -9.48 -1.94 9.66
CA VAL A 333 -9.44 -3.32 10.18
C VAL A 333 -8.77 -3.37 11.56
N SER A 334 -9.34 -4.16 12.48
CA SER A 334 -8.87 -4.28 13.88
C SER A 334 -7.88 -5.44 14.10
N CYS A 335 -7.65 -6.30 13.12
CA CYS A 335 -6.65 -7.38 13.16
C CYS A 335 -5.39 -7.04 12.35
N PRO A 336 -4.29 -7.83 12.47
CA PRO A 336 -3.14 -7.73 11.58
C PRO A 336 -3.54 -7.78 10.12
N ALA A 337 -3.08 -6.78 9.33
CA ALA A 337 -3.57 -6.56 7.97
C ALA A 337 -2.48 -6.12 7.01
N VAL A 338 -2.57 -6.60 5.76
CA VAL A 338 -1.72 -6.19 4.64
C VAL A 338 -2.51 -6.07 3.34
N LEU A 339 -1.99 -5.25 2.42
CA LEU A 339 -2.41 -5.20 1.04
C LEU A 339 -1.24 -5.67 0.16
N ILE A 340 -1.52 -6.57 -0.76
CA ILE A 340 -0.54 -7.19 -1.64
C ILE A 340 -0.76 -6.65 -3.05
N GLU A 341 0.33 -6.18 -3.66
CA GLU A 341 0.39 -5.84 -5.07
C GLU A 341 1.18 -6.94 -5.80
N GLY A 342 0.44 -7.84 -6.42
CA GLY A 342 0.96 -9.05 -7.04
C GLY A 342 1.53 -8.85 -8.45
N GLY A 343 2.08 -7.66 -8.76
CA GLY A 343 2.60 -7.26 -10.05
C GLY A 343 1.90 -6.03 -10.61
N PHE A 344 2.40 -5.49 -11.74
CA PHE A 344 1.91 -4.24 -12.33
C PHE A 344 1.10 -4.50 -13.60
N MET A 345 -0.20 -4.26 -13.57
CA MET A 345 -1.06 -4.39 -14.75
C MET A 345 -0.82 -3.29 -15.80
N SER A 346 -0.18 -2.18 -15.42
CA SER A 346 0.28 -1.15 -16.36
C SER A 346 1.49 -1.62 -17.18
N ASN A 347 2.31 -2.55 -16.66
CA ASN A 347 3.44 -3.13 -17.38
C ASN A 347 2.95 -4.26 -18.30
N MET A 348 3.21 -4.13 -19.61
CA MET A 348 2.69 -5.05 -20.61
C MET A 348 3.15 -6.50 -20.41
N SER A 349 4.40 -6.70 -19.97
CA SER A 349 4.95 -8.04 -19.72
C SER A 349 4.28 -8.69 -18.50
N GLU A 350 4.14 -7.94 -17.40
CA GLU A 350 3.49 -8.46 -16.19
C GLU A 350 1.98 -8.63 -16.39
N ALA A 351 1.31 -7.71 -17.10
CA ALA A 351 -0.12 -7.85 -17.43
C ALA A 351 -0.41 -9.17 -18.16
N LYS A 352 0.43 -9.54 -19.15
CA LYS A 352 0.33 -10.84 -19.82
C LYS A 352 0.54 -12.02 -18.88
N GLN A 353 1.48 -11.93 -17.94
CA GLN A 353 1.70 -12.97 -16.93
C GLN A 353 0.53 -13.08 -15.96
N ILE A 354 0.04 -11.96 -15.43
CA ILE A 354 -1.11 -11.88 -14.51
C ILE A 354 -2.36 -12.48 -15.16
N ALA A 355 -2.54 -12.28 -16.48
CA ALA A 355 -3.64 -12.88 -17.25
C ALA A 355 -3.60 -14.40 -17.29
N THR A 356 -2.43 -15.05 -17.01
CA THR A 356 -2.32 -16.51 -17.01
C THR A 356 -2.80 -17.14 -15.70
N PRO A 357 -3.61 -18.21 -15.73
CA PRO A 357 -3.99 -18.93 -14.52
C PRO A 357 -2.78 -19.47 -13.73
N ALA A 358 -1.71 -19.85 -14.42
CA ALA A 358 -0.50 -20.39 -13.81
C ALA A 358 0.23 -19.35 -12.93
N TYR A 359 0.28 -18.08 -13.35
CA TYR A 359 0.86 -17.02 -12.56
C TYR A 359 0.05 -16.79 -11.27
N ARG A 360 -1.27 -16.64 -11.39
CA ARG A 360 -2.15 -16.42 -10.26
C ARG A 360 -2.15 -17.59 -9.26
N GLN A 361 -2.00 -18.81 -9.76
CA GLN A 361 -1.83 -19.98 -8.91
C GLN A 361 -0.53 -19.91 -8.10
N ARG A 362 0.61 -19.61 -8.76
CA ARG A 362 1.90 -19.45 -8.06
C ARG A 362 1.90 -18.28 -7.09
N LEU A 363 1.22 -17.17 -7.42
CA LEU A 363 1.05 -16.03 -6.52
C LEU A 363 0.25 -16.43 -5.27
N ALA A 364 -0.87 -17.12 -5.44
CA ALA A 364 -1.68 -17.62 -4.34
C ALA A 364 -0.90 -18.59 -3.43
N GLU A 365 -0.11 -19.49 -4.02
CA GLU A 365 0.78 -20.39 -3.27
C GLU A 365 1.84 -19.62 -2.48
N ALA A 366 2.45 -18.60 -3.08
CA ALA A 366 3.45 -17.77 -2.43
C ALA A 366 2.87 -17.01 -1.22
N ILE A 367 1.69 -16.43 -1.38
CA ILE A 367 0.97 -15.76 -0.28
C ILE A 367 0.65 -16.75 0.84
N ALA A 368 0.17 -17.95 0.49
CA ALA A 368 -0.13 -18.99 1.46
C ALA A 368 1.12 -19.51 2.20
N ASP A 369 2.28 -19.54 1.54
CA ASP A 369 3.56 -19.88 2.18
C ASP A 369 3.95 -18.80 3.21
N GLY A 370 3.88 -17.51 2.84
CA GLY A 370 4.16 -16.40 3.75
C GLY A 370 3.22 -16.36 4.97
N LEU A 371 1.94 -16.68 4.79
CA LEU A 371 0.97 -16.83 5.88
C LEU A 371 1.31 -18.03 6.80
N SER A 372 1.83 -19.11 6.23
CA SER A 372 2.29 -20.26 7.01
C SER A 372 3.54 -19.92 7.84
N ASP A 373 4.48 -19.17 7.29
CA ASP A 373 5.66 -18.68 7.99
C ASP A 373 5.29 -17.71 9.13
N TYR A 374 4.38 -16.78 8.87
CA TYR A 374 3.82 -15.89 9.88
C TYR A 374 3.17 -16.69 11.03
N ARG A 375 2.27 -17.63 10.72
CA ARG A 375 1.59 -18.51 11.70
C ARG A 375 2.60 -19.32 12.53
N SER A 376 3.62 -19.89 11.88
CA SER A 376 4.71 -20.62 12.56
C SER A 376 5.49 -19.73 13.53
N THR A 377 5.78 -18.50 13.12
CA THR A 377 6.46 -17.53 14.00
C THR A 377 5.60 -17.18 15.22
N LEU A 378 4.31 -16.91 15.03
CA LEU A 378 3.39 -16.65 16.14
C LEU A 378 3.27 -17.85 17.09
N GLU A 379 3.27 -19.07 16.58
CA GLU A 379 3.23 -20.28 17.38
C GLU A 379 4.48 -20.41 18.27
N LYS A 380 5.67 -20.17 17.71
CA LYS A 380 6.93 -20.11 18.47
C LYS A 380 6.88 -19.06 19.57
N LEU A 381 6.37 -17.86 19.28
CA LEU A 381 6.21 -16.79 20.27
C LEU A 381 5.21 -17.14 21.38
N ARG A 382 4.19 -17.92 21.07
CA ARG A 382 3.18 -18.37 22.03
C ARG A 382 3.75 -19.44 22.97
N THR A 383 4.60 -20.32 22.46
CA THR A 383 5.13 -21.47 23.21
C THR A 383 6.41 -21.15 24.00
N ALA A 384 7.23 -20.22 23.52
CA ALA A 384 8.49 -19.83 24.16
C ALA A 384 8.33 -19.34 25.62
N GLY A 385 7.15 -18.85 26.02
CA GLY A 385 6.85 -18.43 27.40
C GLY A 385 6.36 -19.54 28.34
N LYS A 386 6.18 -20.77 27.84
CA LYS A 386 5.73 -21.89 28.71
C LYS A 386 6.88 -22.67 29.35
N GLY A 387 8.12 -22.44 28.92
CA GLY A 387 9.31 -23.15 29.44
C GLY A 387 10.09 -22.40 30.52
N ALA A 388 9.70 -21.20 30.90
CA ALA A 388 10.28 -20.44 31.99
C ALA A 388 9.23 -20.27 33.08
N SER A 389 8.90 -21.35 33.77
CA SER A 389 8.39 -21.28 35.14
C SER A 389 9.58 -21.26 36.08
N PRO A 390 9.53 -20.44 37.16
CA PRO A 390 10.65 -20.21 38.07
C PRO A 390 11.11 -21.46 38.79
#